data_6e3f2e39f2a2608497f0998e50dd4474
#
_entry.id   6e3f2e39f2a2608497f0998e50dd4474
#
_cell.length_a   1.000
_cell.length_b   1.000
_cell.length_c   1.000
_cell.angle_alpha   90.00
_cell.angle_beta   90.00
_cell.angle_gamma   90.00
#
_symmetry.space_group_name_H-M   'P 1'
#
loop_
_entity.id
_entity.type
_entity.pdbx_description
1 polymer ?
#
loop_
_entity_poly.entity_id
_entity_poly.type
_entity_poly.pdbx_seq_one_letter_code
_entity_poly.pdbx_strand_id
1 'polypeptide(L)'
;MVGKASPQRGDTSQTAPQAASDPLIDIVVDLIDTEGYDAVQLREVARRARMSLTTIYKRYPTRDDLIVAALRWWMDAHRYAAVAAHSADSDSIYDGLMWIFRAIFEPWEKHPRMLQAYVRAQAGPGGDELTQHGFDVVVPAAKSVLSGCDERFADDLGVIMTGVVYGALSQFAAGSIEITDIVPTIERAVYWLAKAHESTCRHR
;
A
#
# COMPACT_ATOMS: atom_id res chain seq x y z
N MET A 1 -28.62 -48.95 -24.99
CA MET A 1 -28.47 -48.35 -23.66
C MET A 1 -27.17 -47.57 -23.62
N VAL A 2 -27.26 -46.28 -23.74
CA VAL A 2 -26.08 -45.37 -23.86
C VAL A 2 -25.93 -44.63 -22.52
N GLY A 3 -24.86 -44.93 -21.81
CA GLY A 3 -24.51 -44.28 -20.56
C GLY A 3 -23.90 -42.89 -20.79
N LYS A 4 -24.59 -41.87 -20.29
CA LYS A 4 -24.21 -40.45 -20.37
C LYS A 4 -23.25 -40.10 -19.23
N ALA A 5 -21.99 -39.94 -19.54
CA ALA A 5 -20.99 -39.43 -18.60
C ALA A 5 -21.10 -37.90 -18.54
N SER A 6 -21.33 -37.35 -17.34
CA SER A 6 -21.27 -35.93 -17.05
C SER A 6 -19.81 -35.53 -16.80
N PRO A 7 -19.35 -34.39 -17.32
CA PRO A 7 -18.01 -33.86 -16.94
C PRO A 7 -18.08 -33.13 -15.59
N GLN A 8 -17.26 -33.56 -14.67
CA GLN A 8 -16.94 -32.84 -13.43
C GLN A 8 -16.23 -31.53 -13.78
N ARG A 9 -16.79 -30.41 -13.32
CA ARG A 9 -16.10 -29.11 -13.31
C ARG A 9 -15.07 -29.16 -12.22
N GLY A 10 -13.80 -29.17 -12.62
CA GLY A 10 -12.69 -28.90 -11.73
C GLY A 10 -12.70 -27.44 -11.33
N ASP A 11 -12.90 -27.21 -10.05
CA ASP A 11 -12.69 -25.94 -9.38
C ASP A 11 -11.17 -25.71 -9.28
N THR A 12 -10.61 -24.99 -10.23
CA THR A 12 -9.23 -24.53 -10.16
C THR A 12 -9.23 -23.06 -9.72
N SER A 13 -9.47 -22.84 -8.43
CA SER A 13 -8.97 -21.64 -7.76
C SER A 13 -7.46 -21.67 -7.79
N GLN A 14 -6.86 -21.19 -8.87
CA GLN A 14 -5.43 -20.89 -8.91
C GLN A 14 -5.18 -19.63 -8.09
N THR A 15 -4.97 -19.84 -6.78
CA THR A 15 -4.28 -18.87 -5.93
C THR A 15 -2.88 -18.69 -6.53
N ALA A 16 -2.56 -17.47 -6.98
CA ALA A 16 -1.20 -17.14 -7.40
C ALA A 16 -0.22 -17.57 -6.30
N PRO A 17 0.96 -18.14 -6.64
CA PRO A 17 1.92 -18.56 -5.63
C PRO A 17 2.41 -17.31 -4.90
N GLN A 18 1.94 -17.11 -3.67
CA GLN A 18 2.61 -16.22 -2.73
C GLN A 18 4.04 -16.76 -2.58
N ALA A 19 5.03 -16.00 -3.03
CA ALA A 19 6.41 -16.31 -2.76
C ALA A 19 6.53 -16.55 -1.25
N ALA A 20 7.08 -17.72 -0.86
CA ALA A 20 7.19 -18.08 0.55
C ALA A 20 7.90 -16.94 1.29
N SER A 21 7.22 -16.34 2.26
CA SER A 21 7.77 -15.22 3.00
C SER A 21 9.00 -15.67 3.77
N ASP A 22 9.97 -14.77 3.90
CA ASP A 22 11.10 -15.00 4.78
C ASP A 22 10.59 -15.11 6.22
N PRO A 23 10.89 -16.19 6.97
CA PRO A 23 10.46 -16.32 8.36
C PRO A 23 10.84 -15.14 9.26
N LEU A 24 11.92 -14.40 8.92
CA LEU A 24 12.28 -13.17 9.63
C LEU A 24 11.26 -12.05 9.37
N ILE A 25 10.81 -11.93 8.13
CA ILE A 25 9.81 -10.95 7.73
C ILE A 25 8.49 -11.19 8.45
N ASP A 26 8.01 -12.43 8.48
CA ASP A 26 6.75 -12.79 9.17
C ASP A 26 6.80 -12.44 10.66
N ILE A 27 7.92 -12.73 11.34
CA ILE A 27 8.12 -12.39 12.74
C ILE A 27 8.10 -10.88 12.96
N VAL A 28 8.74 -10.11 12.07
CA VAL A 28 8.79 -8.65 12.20
C VAL A 28 7.42 -8.02 11.94
N VAL A 29 6.68 -8.51 10.94
CA VAL A 29 5.31 -8.08 10.68
C VAL A 29 4.42 -8.35 11.89
N ASP A 30 4.48 -9.57 12.46
CA ASP A 30 3.72 -9.91 13.67
C ASP A 30 4.09 -8.99 14.85
N LEU A 31 5.38 -8.76 15.09
CA LEU A 31 5.86 -7.87 16.15
C LEU A 31 5.32 -6.44 15.97
N ILE A 32 5.39 -5.90 14.76
CA ILE A 32 4.89 -4.55 14.48
C ILE A 32 3.38 -4.48 14.72
N ASP A 33 2.63 -5.42 14.19
CA ASP A 33 1.16 -5.39 14.24
C ASP A 33 0.62 -5.60 15.66
N THR A 34 1.27 -6.48 16.44
CA THR A 34 0.82 -6.81 17.80
C THR A 34 1.40 -5.91 18.89
N GLU A 35 2.68 -5.54 18.79
CA GLU A 35 3.44 -4.88 19.85
C GLU A 35 3.97 -3.49 19.43
N GLY A 36 4.01 -3.17 18.12
CA GLY A 36 4.45 -1.89 17.57
C GLY A 36 5.92 -1.85 17.16
N TYR A 37 6.32 -0.73 16.57
CA TYR A 37 7.64 -0.50 15.97
C TYR A 37 8.81 -0.79 16.91
N ASP A 38 8.71 -0.37 18.19
CA ASP A 38 9.82 -0.46 19.15
C ASP A 38 10.05 -1.90 19.66
N ALA A 39 9.06 -2.78 19.51
CA ALA A 39 9.19 -4.20 19.85
C ALA A 39 10.13 -4.95 18.89
N VAL A 40 10.39 -4.42 17.69
CA VAL A 40 11.31 -5.01 16.74
C VAL A 40 12.74 -4.82 17.20
N GLN A 41 13.23 -5.70 18.07
CA GLN A 41 14.63 -5.76 18.49
C GLN A 41 15.30 -6.98 17.85
N LEU A 42 16.48 -6.83 17.23
CA LEU A 42 17.15 -7.93 16.53
C LEU A 42 17.37 -9.15 17.41
N ARG A 43 17.60 -8.98 18.74
CA ARG A 43 17.72 -10.08 19.69
C ARG A 43 16.40 -10.84 19.87
N GLU A 44 15.28 -10.13 19.90
CA GLU A 44 13.94 -10.74 20.01
C GLU A 44 13.57 -11.48 18.73
N VAL A 45 13.84 -10.86 17.56
CA VAL A 45 13.67 -11.53 16.27
C VAL A 45 14.51 -12.80 16.17
N ALA A 46 15.79 -12.75 16.58
CA ALA A 46 16.69 -13.90 16.61
C ALA A 46 16.14 -15.02 17.50
N ARG A 47 15.64 -14.68 18.69
CA ARG A 47 15.04 -15.62 19.62
C ARG A 47 13.80 -16.30 19.03
N ARG A 48 12.86 -15.51 18.44
CA ARG A 48 11.64 -16.06 17.81
C ARG A 48 11.95 -16.90 16.57
N ALA A 49 12.89 -16.44 15.74
CA ALA A 49 13.32 -17.14 14.52
C ALA A 49 14.22 -18.38 14.81
N ARG A 50 14.68 -18.54 16.06
CA ARG A 50 15.69 -19.56 16.43
C ARG A 50 16.97 -19.47 15.59
N MET A 51 17.38 -18.24 15.26
CA MET A 51 18.55 -17.93 14.45
C MET A 51 19.61 -17.19 15.26
N SER A 52 20.87 -17.27 14.84
CA SER A 52 21.92 -16.43 15.43
C SER A 52 21.82 -14.98 14.93
N LEU A 53 22.22 -14.02 15.76
CA LEU A 53 22.33 -12.63 15.33
C LEU A 53 23.24 -12.46 14.10
N THR A 54 24.33 -13.23 14.03
CA THR A 54 25.25 -13.24 12.89
C THR A 54 24.53 -13.62 11.59
N THR A 55 23.60 -14.57 11.65
CA THR A 55 22.80 -14.97 10.49
C THR A 55 21.87 -13.85 10.05
N ILE A 56 21.25 -13.15 11.00
CA ILE A 56 20.37 -12.00 10.69
C ILE A 56 21.16 -10.86 10.08
N TYR A 57 22.28 -10.46 10.68
CA TYR A 57 23.13 -9.38 10.17
C TYR A 57 23.70 -9.62 8.76
N LYS A 58 23.89 -10.89 8.36
CA LYS A 58 24.27 -11.22 6.98
C LYS A 58 23.20 -10.91 5.95
N ARG A 59 21.93 -10.90 6.34
CA ARG A 59 20.78 -10.67 5.45
C ARG A 59 20.27 -9.23 5.56
N TYR A 60 20.24 -8.72 6.78
CA TYR A 60 19.77 -7.37 7.11
C TYR A 60 20.83 -6.71 7.99
N PRO A 61 21.69 -5.86 7.42
CA PRO A 61 22.81 -5.25 8.14
C PRO A 61 22.39 -4.43 9.35
N THR A 62 21.20 -3.81 9.30
CA THR A 62 20.64 -3.02 10.39
C THR A 62 19.25 -3.49 10.78
N ARG A 63 18.77 -3.02 11.93
CA ARG A 63 17.36 -3.17 12.34
C ARG A 63 16.42 -2.50 11.36
N ASP A 64 16.80 -1.33 10.88
CA ASP A 64 15.97 -0.53 9.98
C ASP A 64 15.84 -1.19 8.61
N ASP A 65 16.90 -1.79 8.06
CA ASP A 65 16.82 -2.59 6.83
C ASP A 65 15.81 -3.74 6.95
N LEU A 66 15.78 -4.41 8.09
CA LEU A 66 14.84 -5.49 8.35
C LEU A 66 13.40 -4.98 8.46
N ILE A 67 13.19 -3.84 9.11
CA ILE A 67 11.86 -3.20 9.23
C ILE A 67 11.38 -2.74 7.85
N VAL A 68 12.23 -2.07 7.08
CA VAL A 68 11.89 -1.62 5.71
C VAL A 68 11.49 -2.80 4.83
N ALA A 69 12.26 -3.89 4.88
CA ALA A 69 11.94 -5.10 4.13
C ALA A 69 10.60 -5.71 4.54
N ALA A 70 10.28 -5.74 5.85
CA ALA A 70 9.02 -6.24 6.37
C ALA A 70 7.83 -5.38 5.95
N LEU A 71 7.98 -4.06 6.04
CA LEU A 71 6.94 -3.11 5.60
C LEU A 71 6.68 -3.21 4.10
N ARG A 72 7.72 -3.28 3.27
CA ARG A 72 7.58 -3.48 1.82
C ARG A 72 6.81 -4.76 1.50
N TRP A 73 7.23 -5.88 2.10
CA TRP A 73 6.53 -7.16 1.90
C TRP A 73 5.05 -7.08 2.31
N TRP A 74 4.76 -6.47 3.46
CA TRP A 74 3.39 -6.29 3.93
C TRP A 74 2.56 -5.42 2.99
N MET A 75 3.16 -4.32 2.48
CA MET A 75 2.52 -3.44 1.51
C MET A 75 2.18 -4.18 0.21
N ASP A 76 3.10 -4.99 -0.30
CA ASP A 76 2.87 -5.78 -1.52
C ASP A 76 1.71 -6.77 -1.33
N ALA A 77 1.71 -7.48 -0.19
CA ALA A 77 0.72 -8.50 0.09
C ALA A 77 -0.69 -7.95 0.33
N HIS A 78 -0.82 -6.79 0.99
CA HIS A 78 -2.10 -6.30 1.48
C HIS A 78 -2.68 -5.09 0.72
N ARG A 79 -1.84 -4.36 -0.02
CA ARG A 79 -2.22 -3.11 -0.68
C ARG A 79 -2.04 -3.14 -2.19
N TYR A 80 -0.87 -3.51 -2.64
CA TYR A 80 -0.47 -3.32 -4.03
C TYR A 80 -0.94 -4.44 -4.96
N ALA A 81 -1.16 -5.63 -4.45
CA ALA A 81 -1.72 -6.73 -5.24
C ALA A 81 -3.08 -6.37 -5.87
N ALA A 82 -3.95 -5.68 -5.12
CA ALA A 82 -5.23 -5.22 -5.63
C ALA A 82 -5.04 -4.12 -6.68
N VAL A 83 -4.18 -3.12 -6.42
CA VAL A 83 -3.92 -2.02 -7.35
C VAL A 83 -3.34 -2.51 -8.67
N ALA A 84 -2.40 -3.45 -8.63
CA ALA A 84 -1.79 -4.04 -9.82
C ALA A 84 -2.76 -4.89 -10.67
N ALA A 85 -3.78 -5.48 -10.04
CA ALA A 85 -4.78 -6.31 -10.70
C ALA A 85 -5.96 -5.51 -11.29
N HIS A 86 -6.06 -4.22 -10.98
CA HIS A 86 -7.18 -3.39 -11.41
C HIS A 86 -7.07 -2.99 -12.88
N SER A 87 -8.10 -3.29 -13.67
CA SER A 87 -8.28 -2.72 -15.01
C SER A 87 -8.91 -1.33 -14.87
N ALA A 88 -8.44 -0.36 -15.66
CA ALA A 88 -8.85 1.04 -15.59
C ALA A 88 -10.30 1.32 -16.12
N ASP A 89 -11.17 0.33 -16.12
CA ASP A 89 -12.59 0.45 -16.53
C ASP A 89 -13.42 1.11 -15.42
N SER A 90 -13.07 2.35 -15.07
CA SER A 90 -13.91 3.14 -14.16
C SER A 90 -14.71 4.19 -14.93
N ASP A 91 -16.00 4.35 -14.56
CA ASP A 91 -16.93 5.27 -15.23
C ASP A 91 -16.55 6.75 -15.06
N SER A 92 -15.68 7.08 -14.11
CA SER A 92 -15.21 8.44 -13.87
C SER A 92 -13.80 8.51 -13.28
N ILE A 93 -13.13 9.65 -13.46
CA ILE A 93 -11.84 9.94 -12.81
C ILE A 93 -11.96 9.82 -11.29
N TYR A 94 -13.06 10.33 -10.72
CA TYR A 94 -13.30 10.26 -9.28
C TYR A 94 -13.34 8.80 -8.80
N ASP A 95 -14.14 7.96 -9.43
CA ASP A 95 -14.30 6.57 -9.02
C ASP A 95 -12.98 5.77 -9.16
N GLY A 96 -12.26 5.98 -10.26
CA GLY A 96 -10.97 5.34 -10.48
C GLY A 96 -9.91 5.74 -9.45
N LEU A 97 -9.76 7.02 -9.16
CA LEU A 97 -8.83 7.50 -8.15
C LEU A 97 -9.22 7.04 -6.74
N MET A 98 -10.51 7.12 -6.39
CA MET A 98 -11.00 6.70 -5.08
C MET A 98 -10.83 5.20 -4.88
N TRP A 99 -11.00 4.40 -5.93
CA TRP A 99 -10.70 2.99 -5.86
C TRP A 99 -9.23 2.74 -5.48
N ILE A 100 -8.28 3.43 -6.16
CA ILE A 100 -6.84 3.32 -5.85
C ILE A 100 -6.58 3.71 -4.40
N PHE A 101 -7.06 4.86 -3.95
CA PHE A 101 -6.81 5.34 -2.59
C PHE A 101 -7.41 4.43 -1.52
N ARG A 102 -8.62 3.89 -1.73
CA ARG A 102 -9.22 2.92 -0.81
C ARG A 102 -8.41 1.63 -0.76
N ALA A 103 -8.02 1.07 -1.91
CA ALA A 103 -7.18 -0.12 -1.96
C ALA A 103 -5.85 0.06 -1.20
N ILE A 104 -5.31 1.29 -1.19
CA ILE A 104 -4.08 1.63 -0.47
C ILE A 104 -4.31 1.84 1.03
N PHE A 105 -5.37 2.53 1.44
CA PHE A 105 -5.51 2.99 2.83
C PHE A 105 -6.42 2.13 3.71
N GLU A 106 -7.45 1.45 3.18
CA GLU A 106 -8.32 0.58 3.96
C GLU A 106 -7.59 -0.58 4.69
N PRO A 107 -6.55 -1.22 4.11
CA PRO A 107 -5.77 -2.21 4.87
C PRO A 107 -5.08 -1.63 6.11
N TRP A 108 -4.65 -0.37 6.06
CA TRP A 108 -4.05 0.29 7.21
C TRP A 108 -5.03 0.54 8.35
N GLU A 109 -6.30 0.80 8.05
CA GLU A 109 -7.35 0.98 9.08
C GLU A 109 -7.51 -0.28 9.95
N LYS A 110 -7.30 -1.45 9.36
CA LYS A 110 -7.30 -2.74 10.07
C LYS A 110 -6.01 -2.99 10.85
N HIS A 111 -4.92 -2.35 10.45
CA HIS A 111 -3.58 -2.52 11.00
C HIS A 111 -2.93 -1.17 11.35
N PRO A 112 -3.48 -0.40 12.31
CA PRO A 112 -3.03 0.97 12.59
C PRO A 112 -1.58 1.05 13.03
N ARG A 113 -1.07 0.03 13.74
CA ARG A 113 0.34 -0.04 14.15
C ARG A 113 1.29 -0.21 12.96
N MET A 114 0.84 -0.89 11.91
CA MET A 114 1.62 -1.00 10.67
C MET A 114 1.74 0.37 9.99
N LEU A 115 0.68 1.20 9.97
CA LEU A 115 0.77 2.56 9.44
C LEU A 115 1.69 3.44 10.29
N GLN A 116 1.60 3.37 11.63
CA GLN A 116 2.51 4.08 12.52
C GLN A 116 3.97 3.68 12.26
N ALA A 117 4.22 2.38 12.09
CA ALA A 117 5.55 1.87 11.78
C ALA A 117 6.04 2.36 10.40
N TYR A 118 5.17 2.40 9.40
CA TYR A 118 5.48 2.92 8.07
C TYR A 118 5.89 4.40 8.14
N VAL A 119 5.09 5.26 8.77
CA VAL A 119 5.39 6.69 8.88
C VAL A 119 6.72 6.91 9.61
N ARG A 120 6.98 6.12 10.66
CA ARG A 120 8.24 6.21 11.42
C ARG A 120 9.44 5.74 10.61
N ALA A 121 9.33 4.61 9.90
CA ALA A 121 10.38 4.08 9.05
C ALA A 121 10.67 5.02 7.86
N GLN A 122 9.63 5.66 7.30
CA GLN A 122 9.77 6.63 6.21
C GLN A 122 10.62 7.85 6.60
N ALA A 123 10.57 8.26 7.86
CA ALA A 123 11.40 9.35 8.39
C ALA A 123 12.84 8.92 8.77
N GLY A 124 13.16 7.63 8.68
CA GLY A 124 14.44 7.04 9.07
C GLY A 124 15.29 6.56 7.89
N PRO A 125 16.40 5.85 8.19
CA PRO A 125 17.24 5.22 7.17
C PRO A 125 16.44 4.24 6.31
N GLY A 126 16.60 4.30 4.98
CA GLY A 126 15.86 3.47 4.04
C GLY A 126 14.42 3.92 3.76
N GLY A 127 13.96 5.03 4.35
CA GLY A 127 12.61 5.57 4.15
C GLY A 127 12.32 5.98 2.71
N ASP A 128 13.34 6.43 1.99
CA ASP A 128 13.23 6.76 0.56
C ASP A 128 12.84 5.52 -0.27
N GLU A 129 13.31 4.33 0.09
CA GLU A 129 12.94 3.09 -0.58
C GLU A 129 11.45 2.76 -0.41
N LEU A 130 10.88 2.98 0.79
CA LEU A 130 9.45 2.80 1.02
C LEU A 130 8.61 3.78 0.21
N THR A 131 9.06 5.02 0.14
CA THR A 131 8.42 6.08 -0.64
C THR A 131 8.45 5.75 -2.12
N GLN A 132 9.62 5.43 -2.66
CA GLN A 132 9.80 5.08 -4.07
C GLN A 132 8.96 3.85 -4.45
N HIS A 133 8.98 2.81 -3.61
CA HIS A 133 8.18 1.62 -3.81
C HIS A 133 6.67 1.93 -3.90
N GLY A 134 6.17 2.85 -3.08
CA GLY A 134 4.79 3.33 -3.18
C GLY A 134 4.50 4.02 -4.52
N PHE A 135 5.37 4.91 -4.96
CA PHE A 135 5.22 5.60 -6.23
C PHE A 135 5.29 4.65 -7.44
N ASP A 136 6.17 3.66 -7.42
CA ASP A 136 6.31 2.68 -8.50
C ASP A 136 5.02 1.89 -8.77
N VAL A 137 4.17 1.73 -7.76
CA VAL A 137 2.88 1.05 -7.90
C VAL A 137 1.74 2.02 -8.17
N VAL A 138 1.67 3.12 -7.44
CA VAL A 138 0.52 4.04 -7.47
C VAL A 138 0.51 4.91 -8.72
N VAL A 139 1.67 5.41 -9.16
CA VAL A 139 1.75 6.33 -10.30
C VAL A 139 1.29 5.70 -11.61
N PRO A 140 1.70 4.47 -11.98
CA PRO A 140 1.18 3.81 -13.19
C PRO A 140 -0.33 3.61 -13.15
N ALA A 141 -0.89 3.20 -12.00
CA ALA A 141 -2.33 3.01 -11.83
C ALA A 141 -3.09 4.35 -11.99
N ALA A 142 -2.61 5.41 -11.35
CA ALA A 142 -3.20 6.74 -11.50
C ALA A 142 -3.11 7.27 -12.93
N LYS A 143 -1.98 7.07 -13.63
CA LYS A 143 -1.83 7.42 -15.04
C LYS A 143 -2.81 6.66 -15.93
N SER A 144 -3.11 5.42 -15.63
CA SER A 144 -4.12 4.63 -16.36
C SER A 144 -5.51 5.23 -16.21
N VAL A 145 -5.91 5.61 -14.98
CA VAL A 145 -7.18 6.30 -14.70
C VAL A 145 -7.27 7.66 -15.41
N LEU A 146 -6.15 8.37 -15.48
CA LEU A 146 -6.06 9.70 -16.09
C LEU A 146 -5.78 9.65 -17.60
N SER A 147 -5.77 8.46 -18.21
CA SER A 147 -5.57 8.31 -19.65
C SER A 147 -6.66 9.05 -20.41
N GLY A 148 -6.29 9.99 -21.28
CA GLY A 148 -7.23 10.84 -21.99
C GLY A 148 -7.52 12.20 -21.34
N CYS A 149 -6.99 12.46 -20.15
CA CYS A 149 -7.00 13.80 -19.55
C CYS A 149 -5.89 14.68 -20.17
N ASP A 150 -6.04 16.00 -19.97
CA ASP A 150 -4.97 16.96 -20.25
C ASP A 150 -3.75 16.66 -19.39
N GLU A 151 -2.55 16.60 -20.00
CA GLU A 151 -1.31 16.21 -19.31
C GLU A 151 -0.99 17.14 -18.13
N ARG A 152 -1.22 18.44 -18.29
CA ARG A 152 -1.00 19.41 -17.22
C ARG A 152 -1.94 19.16 -16.03
N PHE A 153 -3.19 18.79 -16.29
CA PHE A 153 -4.12 18.43 -15.23
C PHE A 153 -3.63 17.19 -14.46
N ALA A 154 -3.14 16.17 -15.18
CA ALA A 154 -2.61 14.94 -14.56
C ALA A 154 -1.38 15.24 -13.68
N ASP A 155 -0.48 16.10 -14.15
CA ASP A 155 0.70 16.52 -13.40
C ASP A 155 0.33 17.34 -12.15
N ASP A 156 -0.53 18.35 -12.29
CA ASP A 156 -1.02 19.18 -11.18
C ASP A 156 -1.73 18.33 -10.12
N LEU A 157 -2.59 17.40 -10.56
CA LEU A 157 -3.28 16.46 -9.69
C LEU A 157 -2.29 15.61 -8.91
N GLY A 158 -1.25 15.07 -9.58
CA GLY A 158 -0.21 14.27 -8.95
C GLY A 158 0.51 15.04 -7.83
N VAL A 159 0.91 16.27 -8.08
CA VAL A 159 1.56 17.15 -7.09
C VAL A 159 0.64 17.46 -5.91
N ILE A 160 -0.61 17.86 -6.19
CA ILE A 160 -1.58 18.20 -5.14
C ILE A 160 -1.91 16.97 -4.28
N MET A 161 -2.21 15.82 -4.92
CA MET A 161 -2.57 14.62 -4.18
C MET A 161 -1.41 14.07 -3.36
N THR A 162 -0.18 14.17 -3.85
CA THR A 162 1.01 13.85 -3.05
C THR A 162 1.03 14.72 -1.78
N GLY A 163 0.85 16.02 -1.90
CA GLY A 163 0.78 16.94 -0.74
C GLY A 163 -0.35 16.60 0.23
N VAL A 164 -1.53 16.25 -0.27
CA VAL A 164 -2.69 15.86 0.57
C VAL A 164 -2.39 14.57 1.34
N VAL A 165 -1.85 13.55 0.66
CA VAL A 165 -1.50 12.26 1.29
C VAL A 165 -0.44 12.45 2.37
N TYR A 166 0.67 13.12 2.07
CA TYR A 166 1.72 13.38 3.05
C TYR A 166 1.23 14.25 4.22
N GLY A 167 0.38 15.24 3.95
CA GLY A 167 -0.26 16.05 4.98
C GLY A 167 -1.13 15.22 5.92
N ALA A 168 -1.96 14.32 5.38
CA ALA A 168 -2.80 13.42 6.19
C ALA A 168 -1.95 12.45 7.03
N LEU A 169 -0.93 11.84 6.44
CA LEU A 169 0.01 10.95 7.15
C LEU A 169 0.75 11.69 8.28
N SER A 170 1.19 12.91 8.02
CA SER A 170 1.87 13.75 9.04
C SER A 170 0.94 14.10 10.19
N GLN A 171 -0.33 14.45 9.90
CA GLN A 171 -1.33 14.73 10.95
C GLN A 171 -1.67 13.49 11.76
N PHE A 172 -1.79 12.33 11.12
CA PHE A 172 -1.96 11.06 11.81
C PHE A 172 -0.77 10.74 12.72
N ALA A 173 0.47 10.88 12.22
CA ALA A 173 1.68 10.67 13.02
C ALA A 173 1.77 11.60 14.23
N ALA A 174 1.27 12.84 14.10
CA ALA A 174 1.18 13.81 15.19
C ALA A 174 -0.02 13.57 16.14
N GLY A 175 -0.86 12.58 15.87
CA GLY A 175 -2.08 12.32 16.65
C GLY A 175 -3.16 13.39 16.50
N SER A 176 -3.11 14.19 15.42
CA SER A 176 -4.05 15.27 15.15
C SER A 176 -5.32 14.80 14.44
N ILE A 177 -5.26 13.64 13.78
CA ILE A 177 -6.41 12.96 13.17
C ILE A 177 -6.33 11.47 13.46
N GLU A 178 -7.48 10.81 13.40
CA GLU A 178 -7.56 9.34 13.47
C GLU A 178 -7.25 8.71 12.11
N ILE A 179 -6.90 7.43 12.11
CA ILE A 179 -6.60 6.69 10.87
C ILE A 179 -7.80 6.69 9.91
N THR A 180 -9.01 6.64 10.43
CA THR A 180 -10.27 6.68 9.67
C THR A 180 -10.57 8.03 9.02
N ASP A 181 -9.84 9.09 9.37
CA ASP A 181 -9.99 10.43 8.75
C ASP A 181 -9.14 10.58 7.48
N ILE A 182 -8.20 9.67 7.22
CA ILE A 182 -7.28 9.75 6.09
C ILE A 182 -8.04 9.63 4.76
N VAL A 183 -8.80 8.55 4.58
CA VAL A 183 -9.56 8.32 3.32
C VAL A 183 -10.58 9.44 3.08
N PRO A 184 -11.42 9.87 4.04
CA PRO A 184 -12.31 11.01 3.85
C PRO A 184 -11.60 12.33 3.50
N THR A 185 -10.39 12.54 4.01
CA THR A 185 -9.60 13.73 3.67
C THR A 185 -9.13 13.70 2.21
N ILE A 186 -8.63 12.56 1.76
CA ILE A 186 -8.25 12.32 0.38
C ILE A 186 -9.48 12.44 -0.55
N GLU A 187 -10.60 11.85 -0.17
CA GLU A 187 -11.85 11.87 -0.93
C GLU A 187 -12.33 13.31 -1.22
N ARG A 188 -12.29 14.18 -0.23
CA ARG A 188 -12.65 15.61 -0.45
C ARG A 188 -11.76 16.28 -1.48
N ALA A 189 -10.46 16.02 -1.46
CA ALA A 189 -9.53 16.59 -2.44
C ALA A 189 -9.79 16.04 -3.85
N VAL A 190 -9.93 14.73 -3.99
CA VAL A 190 -10.24 14.06 -5.26
C VAL A 190 -11.57 14.59 -5.84
N TYR A 191 -12.60 14.70 -4.99
CA TYR A 191 -13.91 15.20 -5.43
C TYR A 191 -13.82 16.60 -6.06
N TRP A 192 -13.15 17.54 -5.39
CA TRP A 192 -13.04 18.91 -5.90
C TRP A 192 -12.19 19.01 -7.15
N LEU A 193 -11.08 18.25 -7.24
CA LEU A 193 -10.23 18.25 -8.42
C LEU A 193 -10.92 17.61 -9.63
N ALA A 194 -11.59 16.48 -9.46
CA ALA A 194 -12.35 15.84 -10.53
C ALA A 194 -13.47 16.73 -11.03
N LYS A 195 -14.22 17.37 -10.12
CA LYS A 195 -15.31 18.28 -10.47
C LYS A 195 -14.83 19.54 -11.20
N ALA A 196 -13.70 20.11 -10.81
CA ALA A 196 -13.10 21.24 -11.50
C ALA A 196 -12.70 20.85 -12.94
N HIS A 197 -12.11 19.69 -13.13
CA HIS A 197 -11.74 19.17 -14.45
C HIS A 197 -12.97 18.97 -15.35
N GLU A 198 -14.03 18.32 -14.88
CA GLU A 198 -15.29 18.13 -15.62
C GLU A 198 -15.91 19.44 -16.06
N SER A 199 -15.88 20.45 -15.20
CA SER A 199 -16.42 21.78 -15.51
C SER A 199 -15.62 22.45 -16.63
N THR A 200 -14.31 22.29 -16.64
CA THR A 200 -13.42 22.86 -17.66
C THR A 200 -13.62 22.17 -19.02
N CYS A 201 -13.83 20.84 -19.02
CA CYS A 201 -14.08 20.09 -20.27
C CYS A 201 -15.42 20.40 -20.92
N ARG A 202 -16.46 20.78 -20.14
CA ARG A 202 -17.78 21.16 -20.68
C ARG A 202 -17.81 22.54 -21.36
N HIS A 203 -16.82 23.39 -21.12
CA HIS A 203 -16.74 24.72 -21.67
C HIS A 203 -15.77 24.85 -22.85
N ARG A 204 -15.16 23.74 -23.29
CA ARG A 204 -14.37 23.63 -24.52
C ARG A 204 -15.16 22.92 -25.59
#